data_a709a000b61e77f4c53d260aadbd2e7a
#
_entry.id   a709a000b61e77f4c53d260aadbd2e7a
#
_cell.length_a   1.000
_cell.length_b   1.000
_cell.length_c   1.000
_cell.angle_alpha   90.00
_cell.angle_beta   90.00
_cell.angle_gamma   90.00
#
_symmetry.space_group_name_H-M   'P 1'
#
loop_
_entity.id
_entity.type
_entity.pdbx_description
1 polymer ?
#
loop_
_entity_poly.entity_id
_entity_poly.type
_entity_poly.pdbx_seq_one_letter_code
_entity_poly.pdbx_strand_id
1 'polypeptide(L)'
;MNFLEVKNIESSLTGTVYYHLPGLFEFYDFYQVFLPLFYEHREYFYDWCDIGSIYGAPSDCIWGGGRVSDGDSNPEEVLTLLEEYGISSRLTFSNSLLKKEHLSDRKCNELCRLFEKNNKVQNGVIVHSELLLDYLKNNYPELYLVSSTTKVITDFDEFLMETDRDDFKYVVPDFRLNKTFDRLGTVARE
;
A
#
# COMPACT_ATOMS: atom_id res chain seq x y z
N MET A 1 0.56 33.31 -1.41
CA MET A 1 -0.56 32.53 -0.88
C MET A 1 -0.60 32.77 0.62
N ASN A 2 -1.66 33.35 1.12
CA ASN A 2 -1.70 33.82 2.51
C ASN A 2 -2.09 32.65 3.43
N PHE A 3 -1.41 32.46 4.56
CA PHE A 3 -1.63 31.36 5.52
C PHE A 3 -3.11 31.26 6.01
N LEU A 4 -3.85 32.37 5.91
CA LEU A 4 -5.27 32.45 6.26
C LEU A 4 -6.23 31.87 5.19
N GLU A 5 -5.82 31.78 3.92
CA GLU A 5 -6.62 31.16 2.86
C GLU A 5 -6.56 29.63 2.92
N VAL A 6 -5.46 29.06 3.40
CA VAL A 6 -5.31 27.60 3.59
C VAL A 6 -6.24 27.09 4.68
N LYS A 7 -6.40 27.81 5.81
CA LYS A 7 -7.31 27.43 6.89
C LYS A 7 -8.80 27.39 6.49
N ASN A 8 -9.21 28.21 5.52
CA ASN A 8 -10.60 28.21 5.04
C ASN A 8 -10.94 27.04 4.11
N ILE A 9 -9.92 26.39 3.51
CA ILE A 9 -10.12 25.17 2.70
C ILE A 9 -10.24 23.94 3.62
N GLU A 10 -9.54 23.93 4.76
CA GLU A 10 -9.53 22.83 5.72
C GLU A 10 -10.90 22.62 6.40
N SER A 11 -11.66 23.68 6.62
CA SER A 11 -12.98 23.59 7.27
C SER A 11 -14.07 22.90 6.43
N SER A 12 -13.79 22.56 5.17
CA SER A 12 -14.71 21.87 4.26
C SER A 12 -14.41 20.37 4.07
N LEU A 13 -13.26 19.87 4.57
CA LEU A 13 -12.91 18.46 4.50
C LEU A 13 -13.60 17.69 5.64
N THR A 14 -14.62 16.92 5.31
CA THR A 14 -15.42 16.13 6.26
C THR A 14 -14.92 14.71 6.48
N GLY A 15 -13.74 14.35 5.95
CA GLY A 15 -13.21 13.00 6.00
C GLY A 15 -11.71 12.92 6.31
N THR A 16 -11.26 11.77 6.77
CA THR A 16 -9.84 11.48 6.98
C THR A 16 -9.17 11.10 5.67
N VAL A 17 -8.02 11.69 5.38
CA VAL A 17 -7.15 11.32 4.25
C VAL A 17 -6.07 10.38 4.76
N TYR A 18 -6.05 9.17 4.23
CA TYR A 18 -5.05 8.17 4.59
C TYR A 18 -3.85 8.21 3.65
N TYR A 19 -2.68 8.44 4.22
CA TYR A 19 -1.41 8.38 3.49
C TYR A 19 -0.86 6.96 3.49
N HIS A 20 -0.38 6.52 2.34
CA HIS A 20 0.31 5.24 2.16
C HIS A 20 1.79 5.52 1.91
N LEU A 21 2.64 5.12 2.86
CA LEU A 21 4.05 5.49 2.89
C LEU A 21 4.92 4.36 2.33
N PRO A 22 6.01 4.66 1.58
CA PRO A 22 6.93 3.67 1.03
C PRO A 22 7.97 3.23 2.07
N GLY A 23 8.74 2.19 1.74
CA GLY A 23 9.94 1.81 2.47
C GLY A 23 9.69 0.90 3.67
N LEU A 24 8.77 -0.07 3.52
CA LEU A 24 8.38 -1.01 4.58
C LEU A 24 9.56 -1.69 5.28
N PHE A 25 10.59 -2.05 4.54
CA PHE A 25 11.79 -2.72 5.05
C PHE A 25 13.01 -1.79 5.08
N GLU A 26 13.11 -0.90 4.08
CA GLU A 26 14.26 -0.01 3.90
C GLU A 26 14.31 1.13 4.92
N PHE A 27 13.13 1.58 5.42
CA PHE A 27 13.04 2.76 6.29
C PHE A 27 12.57 2.39 7.71
N TYR A 28 12.83 1.17 8.15
CA TYR A 28 12.42 0.70 9.48
C TYR A 28 12.92 1.61 10.60
N ASP A 29 14.22 1.94 10.61
CA ASP A 29 14.82 2.82 11.63
C ASP A 29 14.18 4.21 11.64
N PHE A 30 13.82 4.73 10.46
CA PHE A 30 13.07 5.98 10.37
C PHE A 30 11.69 5.86 10.98
N TYR A 31 10.97 4.78 10.71
CA TYR A 31 9.61 4.58 11.25
C TYR A 31 9.60 4.37 12.76
N GLN A 32 10.62 3.78 13.35
CA GLN A 32 10.77 3.69 14.81
C GLN A 32 10.80 5.07 15.51
N VAL A 33 11.27 6.10 14.80
CA VAL A 33 11.31 7.48 15.30
C VAL A 33 10.09 8.27 14.87
N PHE A 34 9.68 8.12 13.61
CA PHE A 34 8.62 8.93 13.01
C PHE A 34 7.22 8.58 13.55
N LEU A 35 6.90 7.30 13.75
CA LEU A 35 5.57 6.90 14.21
C LEU A 35 5.25 7.41 15.62
N PRO A 36 6.13 7.26 16.63
CA PRO A 36 5.92 7.91 17.93
C PRO A 36 5.70 9.41 17.79
N LEU A 37 6.58 10.10 17.04
CA LEU A 37 6.46 11.54 16.83
C LEU A 37 5.11 11.92 16.19
N PHE A 38 4.64 11.18 15.20
CA PHE A 38 3.38 11.45 14.51
C PHE A 38 2.16 11.28 15.45
N TYR A 39 2.14 10.23 16.26
CA TYR A 39 1.00 9.92 17.13
C TYR A 39 1.02 10.65 18.47
N GLU A 40 2.20 10.94 19.03
CA GLU A 40 2.34 11.66 20.31
C GLU A 40 2.23 13.18 20.14
N HIS A 41 2.54 13.68 18.95
CA HIS A 41 2.58 15.11 18.64
C HIS A 41 1.61 15.49 17.51
N ARG A 42 0.37 15.04 17.63
CA ARG A 42 -0.69 15.31 16.63
C ARG A 42 -0.95 16.80 16.41
N GLU A 43 -0.61 17.66 17.36
CA GLU A 43 -0.72 19.12 17.27
C GLU A 43 0.12 19.74 16.12
N TYR A 44 1.11 19.00 15.60
CA TYR A 44 1.92 19.43 14.44
C TYR A 44 1.38 18.92 13.10
N PHE A 45 0.33 18.11 13.11
CA PHE A 45 -0.27 17.52 11.92
C PHE A 45 -1.73 17.94 11.78
N TYR A 46 -2.25 17.90 10.57
CA TYR A 46 -3.66 18.17 10.34
C TYR A 46 -4.55 17.06 10.90
N ASP A 47 -5.68 17.42 11.49
CA ASP A 47 -6.64 16.47 12.09
C ASP A 47 -7.19 15.45 11.07
N TRP A 48 -7.27 15.86 9.79
CA TRP A 48 -7.74 15.02 8.70
C TRP A 48 -6.67 14.08 8.10
N CYS A 49 -5.41 14.17 8.56
CA CYS A 49 -4.28 13.41 8.04
C CYS A 49 -4.03 12.18 8.90
N ASP A 50 -3.98 10.97 8.29
CA ASP A 50 -3.61 9.75 8.99
C ASP A 50 -2.79 8.81 8.10
N ILE A 51 -2.17 7.78 8.70
CA ILE A 51 -1.36 6.78 8.01
C ILE A 51 -2.19 5.50 7.83
N GLY A 52 -2.53 5.19 6.58
CA GLY A 52 -3.33 4.01 6.27
C GLY A 52 -2.51 2.73 6.09
N SER A 53 -1.30 2.84 5.56
CA SER A 53 -0.38 1.70 5.40
C SER A 53 1.05 2.14 5.12
N ILE A 54 1.98 1.20 5.37
CA ILE A 54 3.36 1.30 4.88
C ILE A 54 3.61 0.13 3.92
N TYR A 55 4.23 0.41 2.76
CA TYR A 55 4.40 -0.59 1.71
C TYR A 55 5.85 -0.72 1.25
N GLY A 56 6.22 -1.92 0.81
CA GLY A 56 7.55 -2.21 0.28
C GLY A 56 7.73 -3.69 -0.04
N ALA A 57 8.87 -4.03 -0.61
CA ALA A 57 9.30 -5.41 -0.79
C ALA A 57 10.73 -5.54 -0.29
N PRO A 58 11.08 -6.65 0.37
CA PRO A 58 12.46 -6.88 0.75
C PRO A 58 13.34 -7.04 -0.50
N SER A 59 14.64 -6.81 -0.34
CA SER A 59 15.63 -7.17 -1.35
C SER A 59 15.58 -8.68 -1.63
N ASP A 60 16.04 -9.08 -2.80
CA ASP A 60 16.04 -10.49 -3.23
C ASP A 60 14.66 -11.18 -3.27
N CYS A 61 13.57 -10.42 -3.29
CA CYS A 61 12.23 -10.96 -3.48
C CYS A 61 11.88 -11.00 -4.97
N ILE A 62 11.77 -12.21 -5.53
CA ILE A 62 11.48 -12.38 -6.96
C ILE A 62 10.11 -11.79 -7.37
N TRP A 63 9.11 -11.83 -6.47
CA TRP A 63 7.80 -11.24 -6.74
C TRP A 63 7.82 -9.72 -6.65
N GLY A 64 8.80 -9.15 -5.93
CA GLY A 64 9.01 -7.70 -5.81
C GLY A 64 9.69 -7.04 -7.00
N GLY A 65 10.21 -7.82 -7.95
CA GLY A 65 10.85 -7.29 -9.16
C GLY A 65 12.33 -6.90 -8.99
N GLY A 66 13.00 -7.43 -7.97
CA GLY A 66 14.46 -7.34 -7.84
C GLY A 66 14.95 -5.97 -7.37
N ARG A 67 14.30 -5.37 -6.40
CA ARG A 67 14.83 -4.17 -5.73
C ARG A 67 16.13 -4.51 -5.04
N VAL A 68 17.12 -3.63 -5.18
CA VAL A 68 18.39 -3.69 -4.47
C VAL A 68 18.30 -2.74 -3.29
N SER A 69 18.55 -3.24 -2.07
CA SER A 69 18.73 -2.42 -0.88
C SER A 69 20.01 -2.81 -0.15
N ASP A 70 20.52 -1.91 0.68
CA ASP A 70 21.73 -2.15 1.48
C ASP A 70 21.50 -3.09 2.69
N GLY A 71 20.27 -3.60 2.83
CA GLY A 71 19.83 -4.54 3.86
C GLY A 71 18.33 -4.43 4.11
N ASP A 72 17.74 -5.54 4.52
CA ASP A 72 16.34 -5.59 4.91
C ASP A 72 16.25 -5.70 6.43
N SER A 73 15.33 -4.95 7.00
CA SER A 73 14.94 -5.13 8.40
C SER A 73 14.20 -6.46 8.58
N ASN A 74 14.23 -6.99 9.79
CA ASN A 74 13.53 -8.22 10.14
C ASN A 74 12.01 -8.05 9.92
N PRO A 75 11.36 -8.85 9.08
CA PRO A 75 9.92 -8.72 8.80
C PRO A 75 9.03 -8.85 10.04
N GLU A 76 9.40 -9.64 11.04
CA GLU A 76 8.64 -9.78 12.29
C GLU A 76 8.71 -8.50 13.14
N GLU A 77 9.87 -7.85 13.20
CA GLU A 77 10.04 -6.59 13.92
C GLU A 77 9.26 -5.45 13.23
N VAL A 78 9.30 -5.41 11.88
CA VAL A 78 8.54 -4.45 11.07
C VAL A 78 7.04 -4.61 11.34
N LEU A 79 6.52 -5.84 11.31
CA LEU A 79 5.11 -6.11 11.60
C LEU A 79 4.74 -5.70 13.03
N THR A 80 5.57 -6.04 14.02
CA THR A 80 5.32 -5.68 15.42
C THR A 80 5.20 -4.18 15.61
N LEU A 81 6.11 -3.41 15.02
CA LEU A 81 6.06 -1.95 15.06
C LEU A 81 4.76 -1.41 14.46
N LEU A 82 4.38 -1.87 13.27
CA LEU A 82 3.19 -1.33 12.60
C LEU A 82 1.88 -1.75 13.27
N GLU A 83 1.83 -2.96 13.85
CA GLU A 83 0.72 -3.41 14.68
C GLU A 83 0.47 -2.53 15.91
N GLU A 84 1.53 -2.05 16.55
CA GLU A 84 1.46 -1.19 17.72
C GLU A 84 0.68 0.11 17.40
N TYR A 85 0.85 0.63 16.17
CA TYR A 85 0.18 1.84 15.70
C TYR A 85 -1.09 1.57 14.89
N GLY A 86 -1.52 0.32 14.73
CA GLY A 86 -2.70 -0.04 13.95
C GLY A 86 -2.55 0.20 12.43
N ILE A 87 -1.31 0.22 11.92
CA ILE A 87 -0.98 0.50 10.53
C ILE A 87 -0.89 -0.79 9.73
N SER A 88 -1.57 -0.85 8.58
CA SER A 88 -1.49 -1.97 7.66
C SER A 88 -0.14 -2.03 6.94
N SER A 89 0.45 -3.21 6.86
CA SER A 89 1.64 -3.50 6.06
C SER A 89 1.24 -4.04 4.69
N ARG A 90 1.87 -3.53 3.61
CA ARG A 90 1.62 -4.00 2.25
C ARG A 90 2.89 -4.50 1.58
N LEU A 91 2.93 -5.78 1.23
CA LEU A 91 4.00 -6.33 0.40
C LEU A 91 3.85 -5.84 -1.04
N THR A 92 4.91 -5.34 -1.65
CA THR A 92 4.89 -4.86 -3.03
C THR A 92 5.43 -5.92 -3.97
N PHE A 93 4.54 -6.65 -4.62
CA PHE A 93 4.84 -7.73 -5.56
C PHE A 93 4.50 -7.31 -6.99
N SER A 94 5.27 -6.35 -7.49
CA SER A 94 5.02 -5.65 -8.76
C SER A 94 5.82 -6.20 -9.96
N ASN A 95 6.42 -7.39 -9.85
CA ASN A 95 7.13 -8.01 -10.97
C ASN A 95 6.13 -8.44 -12.07
N SER A 96 6.26 -7.83 -13.25
CA SER A 96 5.42 -8.11 -14.43
C SER A 96 5.87 -9.35 -15.24
N LEU A 97 7.06 -9.89 -14.94
CA LEU A 97 7.69 -10.98 -15.68
C LEU A 97 7.58 -12.34 -14.99
N LEU A 98 6.63 -12.47 -14.05
CA LEU A 98 6.45 -13.70 -13.30
C LEU A 98 5.96 -14.83 -14.19
N LYS A 99 6.50 -16.04 -13.90
CA LYS A 99 6.10 -17.29 -14.51
C LYS A 99 5.65 -18.28 -13.44
N LYS A 100 5.02 -19.39 -13.82
CA LYS A 100 4.50 -20.40 -12.88
C LYS A 100 5.55 -20.96 -11.94
N GLU A 101 6.79 -21.16 -12.43
CA GLU A 101 7.90 -21.64 -11.61
C GLU A 101 8.28 -20.67 -10.46
N HIS A 102 8.06 -19.38 -10.63
CA HIS A 102 8.34 -18.37 -9.61
C HIS A 102 7.34 -18.37 -8.46
N LEU A 103 6.15 -18.97 -8.63
CA LEU A 103 5.13 -19.05 -7.57
C LEU A 103 5.58 -19.92 -6.38
N SER A 104 6.50 -20.86 -6.62
CA SER A 104 7.06 -21.72 -5.58
C SER A 104 8.21 -21.09 -4.78
N ASP A 105 8.52 -19.79 -5.01
CA ASP A 105 9.59 -19.10 -4.28
C ASP A 105 9.34 -19.14 -2.77
N ARG A 106 10.33 -19.67 -2.05
CA ARG A 106 10.19 -19.94 -0.61
C ARG A 106 10.08 -18.65 0.20
N LYS A 107 10.97 -17.67 -0.07
CA LYS A 107 11.03 -16.40 0.67
C LYS A 107 9.72 -15.63 0.54
N CYS A 108 9.21 -15.49 -0.69
CA CYS A 108 7.97 -14.78 -0.95
C CYS A 108 6.76 -15.44 -0.27
N ASN A 109 6.69 -16.78 -0.30
CA ASN A 109 5.63 -17.52 0.37
C ASN A 109 5.73 -17.46 1.90
N GLU A 110 6.92 -17.47 2.49
CA GLU A 110 7.13 -17.29 3.93
C GLU A 110 6.67 -15.88 4.38
N LEU A 111 6.96 -14.85 3.60
CA LEU A 111 6.47 -13.49 3.86
C LEU A 111 4.94 -13.42 3.83
N CYS A 112 4.29 -14.01 2.81
CA CYS A 112 2.83 -14.03 2.77
C CYS A 112 2.23 -14.70 4.00
N ARG A 113 2.76 -15.87 4.43
CA ARG A 113 2.30 -16.55 5.63
C ARG A 113 2.48 -15.73 6.90
N LEU A 114 3.59 -15.01 7.00
CA LEU A 114 3.87 -14.15 8.14
C LEU A 114 2.89 -12.97 8.19
N PHE A 115 2.67 -12.29 7.06
CA PHE A 115 1.82 -11.11 6.97
C PHE A 115 0.32 -11.47 7.09
N GLU A 116 -0.08 -12.65 6.64
CA GLU A 116 -1.45 -13.14 6.77
C GLU A 116 -1.84 -13.46 8.22
N LYS A 117 -0.89 -13.92 9.04
CA LYS A 117 -1.14 -14.34 10.44
C LYS A 117 -1.45 -13.18 11.40
N ASN A 118 -1.27 -11.93 10.97
CA ASN A 118 -1.54 -10.79 11.83
C ASN A 118 -3.04 -10.60 12.04
N ASN A 119 -3.49 -10.82 13.28
CA ASN A 119 -4.90 -10.77 13.64
C ASN A 119 -5.38 -9.38 14.11
N LYS A 120 -4.48 -8.41 14.32
CA LYS A 120 -4.84 -7.08 14.82
C LYS A 120 -5.15 -6.11 13.69
N VAL A 121 -4.35 -6.18 12.62
CA VAL A 121 -4.49 -5.32 11.45
C VAL A 121 -4.44 -6.18 10.20
N GLN A 122 -5.44 -6.07 9.33
CA GLN A 122 -5.40 -6.76 8.05
C GLN A 122 -4.29 -6.19 7.19
N ASN A 123 -3.35 -7.04 6.77
CA ASN A 123 -2.27 -6.69 5.85
C ASN A 123 -2.65 -6.98 4.41
N GLY A 124 -1.85 -6.49 3.46
CA GLY A 124 -2.17 -6.63 2.05
C GLY A 124 -0.98 -6.83 1.13
N VAL A 125 -1.28 -7.01 -0.14
CA VAL A 125 -0.30 -7.16 -1.22
C VAL A 125 -0.65 -6.23 -2.36
N ILE A 126 0.33 -5.43 -2.81
CA ILE A 126 0.24 -4.67 -4.05
C ILE A 126 0.72 -5.58 -5.18
N VAL A 127 -0.15 -5.92 -6.12
CA VAL A 127 0.11 -6.94 -7.14
C VAL A 127 -0.04 -6.37 -8.55
N HIS A 128 0.86 -6.80 -9.45
CA HIS A 128 0.82 -6.48 -10.89
C HIS A 128 0.30 -7.65 -11.71
N SER A 129 0.85 -8.84 -11.47
CA SER A 129 0.64 -10.04 -12.31
C SER A 129 -0.68 -10.73 -11.97
N GLU A 130 -1.53 -10.96 -12.97
CA GLU A 130 -2.77 -11.75 -12.80
C GLU A 130 -2.47 -13.19 -12.35
N LEU A 131 -1.36 -13.78 -12.82
CA LEU A 131 -0.91 -15.09 -12.37
C LEU A 131 -0.65 -15.13 -10.85
N LEU A 132 -0.03 -14.07 -10.33
CA LEU A 132 0.24 -13.95 -8.89
C LEU A 132 -1.04 -13.60 -8.12
N LEU A 133 -1.91 -12.77 -8.69
CA LEU A 133 -3.22 -12.45 -8.12
C LEU A 133 -4.02 -13.72 -7.81
N ASP A 134 -4.20 -14.59 -8.81
CA ASP A 134 -4.92 -15.85 -8.66
C ASP A 134 -4.26 -16.76 -7.61
N TYR A 135 -2.93 -16.81 -7.59
CA TYR A 135 -2.19 -17.59 -6.61
C TYR A 135 -2.40 -17.08 -5.19
N LEU A 136 -2.32 -15.77 -4.97
CA LEU A 136 -2.52 -15.15 -3.65
C LEU A 136 -3.94 -15.37 -3.12
N LYS A 137 -4.96 -15.16 -3.95
CA LYS A 137 -6.36 -15.40 -3.58
C LYS A 137 -6.61 -16.83 -3.09
N ASN A 138 -5.98 -17.82 -3.73
CA ASN A 138 -6.16 -19.23 -3.39
C ASN A 138 -5.34 -19.70 -2.19
N ASN A 139 -4.19 -19.07 -1.90
CA ASN A 139 -3.25 -19.55 -0.88
C ASN A 139 -3.15 -18.65 0.35
N TYR A 140 -3.54 -17.37 0.22
CA TYR A 140 -3.43 -16.34 1.28
C TYR A 140 -4.68 -15.43 1.29
N PRO A 141 -5.88 -16.00 1.55
CA PRO A 141 -7.15 -15.27 1.43
C PRO A 141 -7.35 -14.14 2.46
N GLU A 142 -6.62 -14.17 3.57
CA GLU A 142 -6.72 -13.12 4.59
C GLU A 142 -5.95 -11.84 4.22
N LEU A 143 -5.06 -11.92 3.22
CA LEU A 143 -4.38 -10.74 2.68
C LEU A 143 -5.29 -10.02 1.68
N TYR A 144 -5.58 -8.74 1.93
CA TYR A 144 -6.26 -7.96 0.90
C TYR A 144 -5.32 -7.61 -0.25
N LEU A 145 -5.88 -7.42 -1.44
CA LEU A 145 -5.12 -7.14 -2.64
C LEU A 145 -5.31 -5.70 -3.10
N VAL A 146 -4.25 -5.14 -3.66
CA VAL A 146 -4.20 -3.77 -4.19
C VAL A 146 -3.71 -3.83 -5.63
N SER A 147 -4.46 -3.24 -6.57
CA SER A 147 -4.00 -3.13 -7.95
C SER A 147 -2.86 -2.13 -8.06
N SER A 148 -1.75 -2.58 -8.64
CA SER A 148 -0.51 -1.80 -8.71
C SER A 148 -0.56 -0.73 -9.81
N THR A 149 -0.07 0.47 -9.51
CA THR A 149 0.17 1.52 -10.51
C THR A 149 1.16 1.09 -11.62
N THR A 150 1.96 0.03 -11.37
CA THR A 150 2.86 -0.52 -12.41
C THR A 150 2.12 -1.19 -13.56
N LYS A 151 0.81 -1.43 -13.45
CA LYS A 151 -0.04 -1.85 -14.58
C LYS A 151 -0.14 -0.77 -15.65
N VAL A 152 0.16 0.49 -15.32
CA VAL A 152 0.21 1.63 -16.25
C VAL A 152 -1.13 1.84 -16.96
N ILE A 153 -2.23 1.74 -16.21
CA ILE A 153 -3.58 2.01 -16.72
C ILE A 153 -3.72 3.53 -16.90
N THR A 154 -3.65 4.01 -18.12
CA THR A 154 -3.68 5.44 -18.47
C THR A 154 -5.00 5.89 -19.06
N ASP A 155 -5.82 4.95 -19.54
CA ASP A 155 -7.19 5.20 -19.96
C ASP A 155 -8.13 5.17 -18.75
N PHE A 156 -9.08 6.12 -18.72
CA PHE A 156 -9.97 6.26 -17.57
C PHE A 156 -11.05 5.18 -17.53
N ASP A 157 -11.51 4.71 -18.67
CA ASP A 157 -12.55 3.68 -18.74
C ASP A 157 -11.94 2.31 -18.35
N GLU A 158 -10.68 2.05 -18.74
CA GLU A 158 -9.91 0.90 -18.23
C GLU A 158 -9.69 1.00 -16.72
N PHE A 159 -9.42 2.20 -16.19
CA PHE A 159 -9.29 2.42 -14.76
C PHE A 159 -10.60 2.14 -14.01
N LEU A 160 -11.75 2.57 -14.54
CA LEU A 160 -13.05 2.23 -13.98
C LEU A 160 -13.28 0.72 -13.95
N MET A 161 -13.01 0.02 -15.07
CA MET A 161 -13.12 -1.45 -15.10
C MET A 161 -12.22 -2.13 -14.06
N GLU A 162 -11.04 -1.58 -13.77
CA GLU A 162 -10.18 -2.11 -12.72
C GLU A 162 -10.74 -1.84 -11.32
N THR A 163 -11.41 -0.68 -11.10
CA THR A 163 -12.06 -0.36 -9.81
C THR A 163 -13.30 -1.21 -9.54
N ASP A 164 -13.98 -1.70 -10.58
CA ASP A 164 -15.17 -2.55 -10.47
C ASP A 164 -14.83 -4.02 -10.14
N ARG A 165 -13.55 -4.37 -10.10
CA ARG A 165 -13.13 -5.74 -9.77
C ARG A 165 -13.24 -6.01 -8.28
N ASP A 166 -13.98 -7.04 -7.90
CA ASP A 166 -14.07 -7.54 -6.51
C ASP A 166 -12.75 -8.08 -5.95
N ASP A 167 -11.73 -8.25 -6.81
CA ASP A 167 -10.41 -8.73 -6.42
C ASP A 167 -9.65 -7.75 -5.54
N PHE A 168 -9.90 -6.46 -5.69
CA PHE A 168 -9.08 -5.41 -5.10
C PHE A 168 -9.82 -4.58 -4.06
N LYS A 169 -9.21 -4.47 -2.87
CA LYS A 169 -9.66 -3.53 -1.85
C LYS A 169 -9.29 -2.07 -2.20
N TYR A 170 -8.20 -1.88 -2.95
CA TYR A 170 -7.73 -0.58 -3.43
C TYR A 170 -7.18 -0.71 -4.84
N VAL A 171 -7.40 0.31 -5.65
CA VAL A 171 -6.79 0.48 -6.97
C VAL A 171 -5.97 1.75 -6.97
N VAL A 172 -4.68 1.65 -7.33
CA VAL A 172 -3.80 2.82 -7.40
C VAL A 172 -3.78 3.36 -8.83
N PRO A 173 -4.36 4.53 -9.09
CA PRO A 173 -4.40 5.10 -10.42
C PRO A 173 -2.99 5.47 -10.91
N ASP A 174 -2.80 5.45 -12.23
CA ASP A 174 -1.60 6.03 -12.83
C ASP A 174 -1.54 7.54 -12.55
N PHE A 175 -0.33 8.07 -12.30
CA PHE A 175 -0.14 9.49 -11.95
C PHE A 175 -0.69 10.46 -13.01
N ARG A 176 -0.83 10.03 -14.27
CA ARG A 176 -1.42 10.82 -15.35
C ARG A 176 -2.91 11.06 -15.16
N LEU A 177 -3.60 10.20 -14.43
CA LEU A 177 -5.03 10.35 -14.10
C LEU A 177 -5.26 11.23 -12.86
N ASN A 178 -4.25 11.46 -12.02
CA ASN A 178 -4.38 12.20 -10.74
C ASN A 178 -4.86 13.66 -10.86
N LYS A 179 -4.80 14.25 -12.06
CA LYS A 179 -5.24 15.63 -12.30
C LYS A 179 -6.64 15.74 -12.92
N THR A 180 -7.31 14.62 -13.17
CA THR A 180 -8.65 14.57 -13.74
C THR A 180 -9.71 14.57 -12.64
N PHE A 181 -9.71 15.59 -11.78
CA PHE A 181 -10.55 15.65 -10.57
C PHE A 181 -12.04 15.50 -10.86
N ASP A 182 -12.54 16.07 -11.96
CA ASP A 182 -13.95 15.96 -12.36
C ASP A 182 -14.36 14.50 -12.60
N ARG A 183 -13.49 13.73 -13.25
CA ARG A 183 -13.72 12.30 -13.53
C ARG A 183 -13.49 11.44 -12.27
N LEU A 184 -12.43 11.69 -11.51
CA LEU A 184 -12.17 10.99 -10.25
C LEU A 184 -13.30 11.21 -9.23
N GLY A 185 -13.93 12.39 -9.22
CA GLY A 185 -15.09 12.67 -8.39
C GLY A 185 -16.33 11.83 -8.72
N THR A 186 -16.43 11.20 -9.90
CA THR A 186 -17.51 10.27 -10.23
C THR A 186 -17.31 8.90 -9.59
N VAL A 187 -16.07 8.43 -9.48
CA VAL A 187 -15.70 7.15 -8.84
C VAL A 187 -16.02 7.16 -7.33
N ALA A 188 -15.85 8.30 -6.69
CA ALA A 188 -16.05 8.45 -5.24
C ALA A 188 -17.53 8.52 -4.81
N ARG A 189 -18.49 8.47 -5.74
CA ARG A 189 -19.92 8.62 -5.47
C ARG A 189 -20.73 7.32 -5.57
N GLU A 190 -20.11 6.26 -6.01
CA GLU A 190 -20.68 4.90 -6.08
C GLU A 190 -20.18 4.03 -4.92
#